data_4acfe80c34a53fbb91ca0d09ad8e4ee9
#
_entry.id   4acfe80c34a53fbb91ca0d09ad8e4ee9
#
_cell.length_a   1.000
_cell.length_b   1.000
_cell.length_c   1.000
_cell.angle_alpha   90.00
_cell.angle_beta   90.00
_cell.angle_gamma   90.00
#
_symmetry.space_group_name_H-M   'P 1'
#
loop_
_entity.id
_entity.type
_entity.pdbx_description
1 polymer ?
#
loop_
_entity_poly.entity_id
_entity_poly.type
_entity_poly.pdbx_seq_one_letter_code
_entity_poly.pdbx_strand_id
1 'polypeptide(L)'
;MKDIPKWIKYIIIVIIVLGVLLRFHNLELRPYWSDESATSVEIHGSDYDSPEFQNKFFNRVITAKALNNFLYPDTNSNAAKTLGLISKKEPQLSPLYFVLQGFWIKTFGNSIAIIRSFSALLGVLVVLSIYWLSMQLFQSRTTALIAMAIVATSPFGLVYSQEARPYMLWSLIIVLSNIALLRAVNKPSPINWIIYCFSIILSLYTHIFSLLVYAGHVLFLLIYEKFNITKKIISLIISGIAALLCFSPWMFNFIWNTDKSPSWSFDKFYNIPFYYLLHYFHNLGIVFADFNVGVISPKIVQISYALLILGIFIIVILALRFLYLKGDNLPRSFLISVLIMSFLPLFLKDLFLGGGVTQVIRYFVPGWLAIEMIVAYWLSNKIRLAGQPKIIGLGLLLSLLLVGLTSGVLMTNSDHWWNKLEGNFYRQYVNQVIAKAKNPLLITDDPYFPAAVSLSTLVDPNVRFLLFSQDAQIHIPSGESDVFLFLYIPSEDMIKRVQKNYKLEHVGLKDAYPGGGINSKHFFRVITN
;
A
#
# COMPACT_ATOMS: atom_id res chain seq x y z
N MET A 1 -31.97 7.97 22.74
CA MET A 1 -30.55 7.69 23.08
C MET A 1 -29.81 9.02 23.19
N LYS A 2 -29.13 9.27 24.34
CA LYS A 2 -28.41 10.53 24.53
C LYS A 2 -27.23 10.64 23.55
N ASP A 3 -27.18 11.74 22.81
CA ASP A 3 -26.06 12.09 21.93
C ASP A 3 -24.80 12.38 22.78
N ILE A 4 -23.63 12.23 22.16
CA ILE A 4 -22.37 12.64 22.83
C ILE A 4 -22.37 14.15 23.06
N PRO A 5 -21.72 14.63 24.13
CA PRO A 5 -21.59 16.06 24.42
C PRO A 5 -21.04 16.85 23.25
N LYS A 6 -21.51 18.08 23.04
CA LYS A 6 -21.08 18.93 21.92
C LYS A 6 -19.55 19.12 21.85
N TRP A 7 -18.91 19.34 23.01
CA TRP A 7 -17.46 19.55 23.08
C TRP A 7 -16.66 18.32 22.59
N ILE A 8 -17.15 17.09 22.85
CA ILE A 8 -16.51 15.87 22.32
C ILE A 8 -16.65 15.81 20.79
N LYS A 9 -17.80 16.20 20.22
CA LYS A 9 -17.98 16.29 18.76
C LYS A 9 -16.97 17.27 18.14
N TYR A 10 -16.74 18.42 18.78
CA TYR A 10 -15.74 19.39 18.30
C TYR A 10 -14.32 18.82 18.35
N ILE A 11 -13.93 18.14 19.43
CA ILE A 11 -12.62 17.47 19.51
C ILE A 11 -12.46 16.45 18.38
N ILE A 12 -13.46 15.60 18.16
CA ILE A 12 -13.45 14.60 17.08
C ILE A 12 -13.30 15.28 15.72
N ILE A 13 -14.01 16.35 15.45
CA ILE A 13 -13.92 17.10 14.19
C ILE A 13 -12.52 17.69 14.01
N VAL A 14 -11.95 18.30 15.05
CA VAL A 14 -10.57 18.82 15.01
C VAL A 14 -9.57 17.70 14.68
N ILE A 15 -9.70 16.55 15.32
CA ILE A 15 -8.84 15.39 15.08
C ILE A 15 -8.98 14.89 13.63
N ILE A 16 -10.20 14.83 13.10
CA ILE A 16 -10.43 14.47 11.68
C ILE A 16 -9.72 15.46 10.76
N VAL A 17 -9.86 16.76 11.00
CA VAL A 17 -9.20 17.80 10.19
C VAL A 17 -7.68 17.64 10.25
N LEU A 18 -7.10 17.42 11.44
CA LEU A 18 -5.67 17.16 11.57
C LEU A 18 -5.23 15.91 10.82
N GLY A 19 -5.97 14.80 10.93
CA GLY A 19 -5.70 13.58 10.16
C GLY A 19 -5.77 13.78 8.65
N VAL A 20 -6.69 14.64 8.18
CA VAL A 20 -6.78 15.03 6.75
C VAL A 20 -5.58 15.87 6.33
N LEU A 21 -5.17 16.85 7.13
CA LEU A 21 -4.02 17.70 6.83
C LEU A 21 -2.71 16.91 6.78
N LEU A 22 -2.53 15.94 7.68
CA LEU A 22 -1.34 15.08 7.68
C LEU A 22 -1.16 14.31 6.36
N ARG A 23 -2.22 14.02 5.60
CA ARG A 23 -2.12 13.36 4.29
C ARG A 23 -1.36 14.16 3.25
N PHE A 24 -1.36 15.49 3.38
CA PHE A 24 -0.66 16.40 2.47
C PHE A 24 0.64 16.96 3.06
N HIS A 25 0.95 16.64 4.32
CA HIS A 25 2.14 17.17 4.99
C HIS A 25 3.40 16.41 4.55
N ASN A 26 4.43 17.15 4.11
CA ASN A 26 5.76 16.61 3.78
C ASN A 26 5.75 15.48 2.73
N LEU A 27 4.95 15.59 1.68
CA LEU A 27 4.82 14.55 0.65
C LEU A 27 6.14 14.19 -0.06
N GLU A 28 7.13 15.08 -0.08
CA GLU A 28 8.42 14.87 -0.74
C GLU A 28 9.52 14.36 0.23
N LEU A 29 9.27 14.39 1.55
CA LEU A 29 10.31 14.12 2.53
C LEU A 29 10.86 12.69 2.42
N ARG A 30 10.00 11.70 2.21
CA ARG A 30 10.40 10.30 2.11
C ARG A 30 10.82 9.93 0.68
N PRO A 31 11.79 9.02 0.54
CA PRO A 31 12.26 8.56 -0.76
C PRO A 31 11.13 8.14 -1.70
N TYR A 32 11.29 8.40 -2.98
CA TYR A 32 10.44 7.88 -4.04
C TYR A 32 10.94 6.48 -4.39
N TRP A 33 10.33 5.46 -3.82
CA TRP A 33 10.86 4.11 -3.84
C TRP A 33 10.45 3.32 -5.10
N SER A 34 11.02 2.13 -5.27
CA SER A 34 10.93 1.35 -6.50
C SER A 34 9.50 1.08 -6.99
N ASP A 35 8.54 0.78 -6.09
CA ASP A 35 7.14 0.58 -6.50
C ASP A 35 6.50 1.87 -7.04
N GLU A 36 6.82 3.04 -6.47
CA GLU A 36 6.32 4.32 -6.98
C GLU A 36 6.98 4.65 -8.32
N SER A 37 8.29 4.38 -8.46
CA SER A 37 9.02 4.54 -9.71
C SER A 37 8.51 3.61 -10.79
N ALA A 38 8.15 2.36 -10.46
CA ALA A 38 7.49 1.45 -11.39
C ALA A 38 6.18 2.04 -11.93
N THR A 39 5.35 2.58 -11.03
CA THR A 39 4.12 3.27 -11.45
C THR A 39 4.40 4.41 -12.42
N SER A 40 5.44 5.23 -12.17
CA SER A 40 5.81 6.34 -13.05
C SER A 40 6.34 5.85 -14.41
N VAL A 41 7.20 4.83 -14.42
CA VAL A 41 7.74 4.22 -15.66
C VAL A 41 6.63 3.63 -16.53
N GLU A 42 5.64 2.97 -15.92
CA GLU A 42 4.48 2.44 -16.62
C GLU A 42 3.61 3.55 -17.22
N ILE A 43 3.42 4.65 -16.47
CA ILE A 43 2.69 5.83 -16.95
C ILE A 43 3.49 6.57 -18.04
N HIS A 44 4.82 6.60 -17.93
CA HIS A 44 5.69 7.14 -18.98
C HIS A 44 5.46 6.41 -20.31
N GLY A 45 5.19 5.10 -20.25
CA GLY A 45 4.81 4.31 -21.42
C GLY A 45 5.99 3.85 -22.29
N SER A 46 7.21 3.83 -21.73
CA SER A 46 8.40 3.30 -22.41
C SER A 46 8.60 1.81 -22.09
N ASP A 47 8.72 1.00 -23.13
CA ASP A 47 9.07 -0.41 -23.00
C ASP A 47 10.58 -0.56 -22.77
N TYR A 48 11.00 -0.63 -21.51
CA TYR A 48 12.41 -0.69 -21.11
C TYR A 48 13.10 -2.02 -21.43
N ASP A 49 12.36 -3.05 -21.89
CA ASP A 49 12.94 -4.30 -22.40
C ASP A 49 13.07 -4.27 -23.93
N SER A 50 12.57 -3.21 -24.60
CA SER A 50 12.71 -3.12 -26.06
C SER A 50 14.18 -2.91 -26.46
N PRO A 51 14.63 -3.48 -27.58
CA PRO A 51 16.00 -3.29 -28.08
C PRO A 51 16.35 -1.80 -28.29
N GLU A 52 15.39 -1.01 -28.74
CA GLU A 52 15.57 0.43 -28.92
C GLU A 52 15.89 1.14 -27.59
N PHE A 53 15.13 0.82 -26.53
CA PHE A 53 15.36 1.37 -25.20
C PHE A 53 16.71 0.91 -24.64
N GLN A 54 16.99 -0.40 -24.72
CA GLN A 54 18.26 -0.99 -24.26
C GLN A 54 19.45 -0.30 -24.94
N ASN A 55 19.43 -0.13 -26.27
CA ASN A 55 20.47 0.55 -27.02
C ASN A 55 20.64 2.03 -26.64
N LYS A 56 19.58 2.68 -26.15
CA LYS A 56 19.61 4.10 -25.78
C LYS A 56 20.13 4.35 -24.37
N PHE A 57 19.84 3.47 -23.42
CA PHE A 57 20.08 3.70 -21.99
C PHE A 57 21.08 2.75 -21.37
N PHE A 58 21.29 1.54 -21.90
CA PHE A 58 22.17 0.55 -21.34
C PHE A 58 23.57 0.57 -21.98
N ASN A 59 24.56 0.07 -21.24
CA ASN A 59 25.97 -0.03 -21.64
C ASN A 59 26.59 1.33 -22.04
N ARG A 60 26.06 2.42 -21.50
CA ARG A 60 26.60 3.78 -21.68
C ARG A 60 26.35 4.64 -20.45
N VAL A 61 27.18 5.64 -20.30
CA VAL A 61 27.05 6.62 -19.21
C VAL A 61 25.89 7.56 -19.52
N ILE A 62 24.95 7.64 -18.59
CA ILE A 62 23.78 8.55 -18.60
C ILE A 62 23.76 9.34 -17.30
N THR A 63 22.99 10.42 -17.23
CA THR A 63 22.86 11.21 -15.99
C THR A 63 21.61 10.82 -15.20
N ALA A 64 21.59 11.07 -13.89
CA ALA A 64 20.41 10.94 -13.05
C ALA A 64 19.23 11.75 -13.62
N LYS A 65 19.52 12.94 -14.19
CA LYS A 65 18.50 13.76 -14.89
C LYS A 65 17.82 13.00 -16.03
N ALA A 66 18.56 12.21 -16.78
CA ALA A 66 17.98 11.40 -17.87
C ALA A 66 17.04 10.31 -17.35
N LEU A 67 17.38 9.70 -16.19
CA LEU A 67 16.51 8.74 -15.52
C LEU A 67 15.28 9.41 -14.89
N ASN A 68 15.43 10.60 -14.33
CA ASN A 68 14.31 11.35 -13.75
C ASN A 68 13.23 11.73 -14.79
N ASN A 69 13.55 11.75 -16.09
CA ASN A 69 12.54 11.95 -17.13
C ASN A 69 11.45 10.84 -17.12
N PHE A 70 11.76 9.66 -16.61
CA PHE A 70 10.78 8.57 -16.50
C PHE A 70 9.77 8.75 -15.36
N LEU A 71 9.91 9.77 -14.54
CA LEU A 71 8.88 10.17 -13.58
C LEU A 71 7.67 10.85 -14.24
N TYR A 72 7.78 11.20 -15.53
CA TYR A 72 6.76 11.94 -16.27
C TYR A 72 6.17 11.11 -17.41
N PRO A 73 4.89 11.29 -17.74
CA PRO A 73 4.36 10.80 -19.01
C PRO A 73 5.15 11.38 -20.17
N ASP A 74 5.64 10.53 -21.07
CA ASP A 74 6.22 10.99 -22.34
C ASP A 74 5.21 11.84 -23.13
N THR A 75 5.69 12.75 -23.98
CA THR A 75 4.83 13.60 -24.82
C THR A 75 3.84 12.79 -25.66
N ASN A 76 4.27 11.62 -26.11
CA ASN A 76 3.46 10.66 -26.87
C ASN A 76 2.76 9.60 -25.99
N SER A 77 2.88 9.69 -24.66
CA SER A 77 2.21 8.74 -23.75
C SER A 77 0.71 9.03 -23.70
N ASN A 78 -0.07 7.95 -23.73
CA ASN A 78 -1.52 8.00 -23.56
C ASN A 78 -2.00 6.75 -22.80
N ALA A 79 -3.28 6.74 -22.45
CA ALA A 79 -3.86 5.62 -21.71
C ALA A 79 -3.67 4.26 -22.42
N ALA A 80 -3.73 4.22 -23.75
CA ALA A 80 -3.56 2.98 -24.50
C ALA A 80 -2.12 2.42 -24.40
N LYS A 81 -1.10 3.29 -24.44
CA LYS A 81 0.30 2.88 -24.22
C LYS A 81 0.53 2.39 -22.80
N THR A 82 0.01 3.10 -21.79
CA THR A 82 0.06 2.66 -20.40
C THR A 82 -0.59 1.29 -20.22
N LEU A 83 -1.81 1.11 -20.76
CA LEU A 83 -2.52 -0.17 -20.73
C LEU A 83 -1.72 -1.29 -21.41
N GLY A 84 -1.18 -1.02 -22.61
CA GLY A 84 -0.36 -1.98 -23.36
C GLY A 84 0.90 -2.39 -22.61
N LEU A 85 1.56 -1.45 -21.93
CA LEU A 85 2.76 -1.73 -21.15
C LEU A 85 2.45 -2.60 -19.93
N ILE A 86 1.46 -2.21 -19.12
CA ILE A 86 1.04 -2.98 -17.94
C ILE A 86 0.59 -4.39 -18.34
N SER A 87 -0.21 -4.51 -19.39
CA SER A 87 -0.69 -5.81 -19.86
C SER A 87 0.44 -6.75 -20.28
N LYS A 88 1.56 -6.20 -20.75
CA LYS A 88 2.73 -6.94 -21.21
C LYS A 88 3.72 -7.26 -20.11
N LYS A 89 3.96 -6.30 -19.19
CA LYS A 89 5.03 -6.35 -18.17
C LYS A 89 4.55 -6.87 -16.81
N GLU A 90 3.43 -6.36 -16.37
CA GLU A 90 2.86 -6.63 -15.04
C GLU A 90 1.34 -6.90 -15.13
N PRO A 91 0.93 -7.97 -15.84
CA PRO A 91 -0.48 -8.26 -16.12
C PRO A 91 -1.32 -8.50 -14.86
N GLN A 92 -0.68 -8.78 -13.70
CA GLN A 92 -1.32 -8.90 -12.39
C GLN A 92 -1.78 -7.55 -11.83
N LEU A 93 -1.26 -6.43 -12.32
CA LEU A 93 -1.69 -5.10 -11.90
C LEU A 93 -2.96 -4.69 -12.67
N SER A 94 -3.98 -4.27 -11.94
CA SER A 94 -5.19 -3.72 -12.54
C SER A 94 -4.96 -2.26 -12.97
N PRO A 95 -5.40 -1.83 -14.17
CA PRO A 95 -4.87 -0.63 -14.83
C PRO A 95 -5.50 0.70 -14.42
N LEU A 96 -6.64 0.72 -13.74
CA LEU A 96 -7.43 1.94 -13.55
C LEU A 96 -6.64 3.06 -12.83
N TYR A 97 -5.89 2.69 -11.80
CA TYR A 97 -5.10 3.68 -11.04
C TYR A 97 -4.06 4.37 -11.94
N PHE A 98 -3.34 3.61 -12.74
CA PHE A 98 -2.26 4.13 -13.59
C PHE A 98 -2.78 5.10 -14.64
N VAL A 99 -3.93 4.80 -15.23
CA VAL A 99 -4.59 5.70 -16.19
C VAL A 99 -5.00 7.00 -15.52
N LEU A 100 -5.66 6.92 -14.35
CA LEU A 100 -6.10 8.12 -13.61
C LEU A 100 -4.92 8.93 -13.10
N GLN A 101 -3.88 8.29 -12.59
CA GLN A 101 -2.64 8.92 -12.15
C GLN A 101 -1.93 9.63 -13.32
N GLY A 102 -1.91 9.03 -14.50
CA GLY A 102 -1.37 9.66 -15.71
C GLY A 102 -2.10 10.94 -16.09
N PHE A 103 -3.43 10.98 -16.01
CA PHE A 103 -4.22 12.20 -16.19
C PHE A 103 -3.92 13.24 -15.12
N TRP A 104 -3.77 12.81 -13.85
CA TRP A 104 -3.43 13.71 -12.75
C TRP A 104 -2.10 14.42 -12.98
N ILE A 105 -1.04 13.65 -13.31
CA ILE A 105 0.29 14.18 -13.56
C ILE A 105 0.28 15.16 -14.76
N LYS A 106 -0.41 14.80 -15.86
CA LYS A 106 -0.53 15.67 -17.03
C LYS A 106 -1.23 16.98 -16.72
N THR A 107 -2.15 17.00 -15.78
CA THR A 107 -2.96 18.19 -15.44
C THR A 107 -2.25 19.09 -14.44
N PHE A 108 -1.64 18.51 -13.39
CA PHE A 108 -1.14 19.27 -12.24
C PHE A 108 0.39 19.36 -12.18
N GLY A 109 1.10 18.56 -12.97
CA GLY A 109 2.56 18.50 -12.99
C GLY A 109 3.10 17.23 -12.36
N ASN A 110 4.40 17.20 -12.12
CA ASN A 110 5.21 16.00 -12.04
C ASN A 110 6.19 16.00 -10.85
N SER A 111 6.08 16.93 -9.90
CA SER A 111 6.84 16.82 -8.65
C SER A 111 6.34 15.61 -7.84
N ILE A 112 7.22 15.04 -7.02
CA ILE A 112 6.86 13.92 -6.15
C ILE A 112 5.64 14.26 -5.28
N ALA A 113 5.54 15.51 -4.79
CA ALA A 113 4.37 15.98 -4.04
C ALA A 113 3.09 15.90 -4.88
N ILE A 114 3.12 16.35 -6.14
CA ILE A 114 1.95 16.28 -7.03
C ILE A 114 1.59 14.82 -7.35
N ILE A 115 2.58 13.98 -7.64
CA ILE A 115 2.35 12.56 -7.91
C ILE A 115 1.67 11.89 -6.72
N ARG A 116 2.14 12.12 -5.49
CA ARG A 116 1.55 11.57 -4.26
C ARG A 116 0.23 12.24 -3.84
N SER A 117 0.00 13.50 -4.23
CA SER A 117 -1.21 14.23 -3.85
C SER A 117 -2.50 13.59 -4.37
N PHE A 118 -2.45 12.84 -5.47
CA PHE A 118 -3.58 12.07 -5.95
C PHE A 118 -4.02 11.01 -4.93
N SER A 119 -3.09 10.20 -4.43
CA SER A 119 -3.37 9.22 -3.38
C SER A 119 -3.81 9.89 -2.07
N ALA A 120 -3.25 11.07 -1.74
CA ALA A 120 -3.66 11.85 -0.58
C ALA A 120 -5.12 12.32 -0.69
N LEU A 121 -5.52 12.83 -1.84
CA LEU A 121 -6.91 13.21 -2.13
C LEU A 121 -7.85 12.01 -2.03
N LEU A 122 -7.48 10.87 -2.62
CA LEU A 122 -8.26 9.64 -2.52
C LEU A 122 -8.41 9.20 -1.06
N GLY A 123 -7.34 9.32 -0.24
CA GLY A 123 -7.39 9.03 1.19
C GLY A 123 -8.37 9.93 1.96
N VAL A 124 -8.49 11.21 1.59
CA VAL A 124 -9.54 12.11 2.15
C VAL A 124 -10.94 11.62 1.75
N LEU A 125 -11.13 11.24 0.49
CA LEU A 125 -12.42 10.72 0.03
C LEU A 125 -12.79 9.41 0.73
N VAL A 126 -11.81 8.54 1.07
CA VAL A 126 -12.04 7.35 1.91
C VAL A 126 -12.59 7.77 3.27
N VAL A 127 -11.94 8.72 3.96
CA VAL A 127 -12.38 9.22 5.28
C VAL A 127 -13.83 9.71 5.23
N LEU A 128 -14.20 10.49 4.22
CA LEU A 128 -15.57 10.98 4.05
C LEU A 128 -16.56 9.85 3.73
N SER A 129 -16.16 8.91 2.89
CA SER A 129 -17.01 7.77 2.48
C SER A 129 -17.28 6.79 3.63
N ILE A 130 -16.36 6.65 4.59
CA ILE A 130 -16.55 5.86 5.81
C ILE A 130 -17.69 6.40 6.66
N TYR A 131 -17.86 7.74 6.75
CA TYR A 131 -19.04 8.31 7.41
C TYR A 131 -20.33 7.81 6.75
N TRP A 132 -20.39 7.85 5.43
CA TRP A 132 -21.57 7.40 4.69
C TRP A 132 -21.84 5.90 4.86
N LEU A 133 -20.80 5.05 4.72
CA LEU A 133 -20.92 3.61 4.95
C LEU A 133 -21.39 3.29 6.37
N SER A 134 -20.83 3.97 7.38
CA SER A 134 -21.24 3.81 8.78
C SER A 134 -22.69 4.21 9.02
N MET A 135 -23.17 5.26 8.33
CA MET A 135 -24.59 5.64 8.39
C MET A 135 -25.50 4.57 7.79
N GLN A 136 -25.09 3.90 6.71
CA GLN A 136 -25.85 2.79 6.11
C GLN A 136 -25.90 1.56 7.02
N LEU A 137 -24.80 1.24 7.69
CA LEU A 137 -24.69 0.06 8.55
C LEU A 137 -25.33 0.26 9.93
N PHE A 138 -25.03 1.36 10.59
CA PHE A 138 -25.35 1.53 12.01
C PHE A 138 -26.45 2.54 12.28
N GLN A 139 -26.88 3.30 11.28
CA GLN A 139 -27.88 4.37 11.38
C GLN A 139 -27.63 5.34 12.56
N SER A 140 -26.35 5.62 12.83
CA SER A 140 -25.89 6.35 13.99
C SER A 140 -24.83 7.39 13.62
N ARG A 141 -25.18 8.67 13.70
CA ARG A 141 -24.23 9.79 13.48
C ARG A 141 -23.02 9.72 14.39
N THR A 142 -23.20 9.31 15.65
CA THR A 142 -22.10 9.17 16.61
C THR A 142 -21.13 8.09 16.16
N THR A 143 -21.62 6.91 15.77
CA THR A 143 -20.79 5.82 15.26
C THR A 143 -20.06 6.25 13.98
N ALA A 144 -20.76 6.94 13.08
CA ALA A 144 -20.19 7.42 11.82
C ALA A 144 -19.06 8.44 12.05
N LEU A 145 -19.23 9.39 12.97
CA LEU A 145 -18.16 10.36 13.32
C LEU A 145 -16.95 9.67 13.96
N ILE A 146 -17.17 8.69 14.85
CA ILE A 146 -16.07 7.96 15.50
C ILE A 146 -15.33 7.10 14.47
N ALA A 147 -16.04 6.41 13.57
CA ALA A 147 -15.42 5.63 12.49
C ALA A 147 -14.58 6.52 11.56
N MET A 148 -15.14 7.66 11.17
CA MET A 148 -14.43 8.67 10.37
C MET A 148 -13.16 9.17 11.06
N ALA A 149 -13.22 9.40 12.39
CA ALA A 149 -12.05 9.86 13.16
C ALA A 149 -10.96 8.78 13.26
N ILE A 150 -11.34 7.53 13.53
CA ILE A 150 -10.39 6.40 13.60
C ILE A 150 -9.69 6.24 12.23
N VAL A 151 -10.43 6.20 11.12
CA VAL A 151 -9.84 6.10 9.77
C VAL A 151 -9.03 7.35 9.39
N ALA A 152 -9.43 8.54 9.86
CA ALA A 152 -8.66 9.77 9.63
C ALA A 152 -7.28 9.75 10.30
N THR A 153 -7.18 9.17 11.50
CA THR A 153 -5.96 9.08 12.29
C THR A 153 -5.21 7.75 12.10
N SER A 154 -5.75 6.81 11.34
CA SER A 154 -5.13 5.51 11.07
C SER A 154 -3.75 5.67 10.44
N PRO A 155 -2.66 5.21 11.08
CA PRO A 155 -1.33 5.26 10.49
C PRO A 155 -1.26 4.48 9.17
N PHE A 156 -1.91 3.31 9.11
CA PHE A 156 -2.03 2.54 7.87
C PHE A 156 -2.66 3.37 6.74
N GLY A 157 -3.81 4.00 6.98
CA GLY A 157 -4.49 4.84 6.00
C GLY A 157 -3.64 6.05 5.57
N LEU A 158 -2.86 6.61 6.50
CA LEU A 158 -1.99 7.74 6.24
C LEU A 158 -0.76 7.34 5.41
N VAL A 159 -0.10 6.21 5.72
CA VAL A 159 1.03 5.67 4.95
C VAL A 159 0.69 5.55 3.47
N TYR A 160 -0.42 4.89 3.15
CA TYR A 160 -0.84 4.67 1.76
C TYR A 160 -1.48 5.89 1.09
N SER A 161 -1.92 6.89 1.86
CA SER A 161 -2.30 8.20 1.33
C SER A 161 -1.10 8.99 0.81
N GLN A 162 0.11 8.72 1.31
CA GLN A 162 1.36 9.37 0.90
C GLN A 162 2.22 8.50 -0.02
N GLU A 163 1.59 7.57 -0.74
CA GLU A 163 2.27 6.66 -1.66
C GLU A 163 1.55 6.64 -3.01
N ALA A 164 2.31 6.80 -4.10
CA ALA A 164 1.76 6.81 -5.46
C ALA A 164 1.46 5.39 -5.96
N ARG A 165 0.52 4.70 -5.26
CA ARG A 165 0.11 3.32 -5.53
C ARG A 165 -1.41 3.16 -5.48
N PRO A 166 -1.99 2.10 -6.05
CA PRO A 166 -3.45 1.96 -6.22
C PRO A 166 -4.26 1.79 -4.92
N TYR A 167 -3.62 1.65 -3.75
CA TYR A 167 -4.30 1.22 -2.52
C TYR A 167 -5.36 2.19 -2.00
N MET A 168 -5.17 3.52 -2.15
CA MET A 168 -6.20 4.48 -1.74
C MET A 168 -7.37 4.53 -2.72
N LEU A 169 -7.12 4.38 -4.02
CA LEU A 169 -8.21 4.23 -4.99
C LEU A 169 -9.01 2.96 -4.71
N TRP A 170 -8.32 1.86 -4.45
CA TRP A 170 -8.96 0.58 -4.11
C TRP A 170 -9.78 0.70 -2.82
N SER A 171 -9.25 1.32 -1.77
CA SER A 171 -9.97 1.60 -0.53
C SER A 171 -11.26 2.38 -0.78
N LEU A 172 -11.18 3.45 -1.58
CA LEU A 172 -12.33 4.28 -1.91
C LEU A 172 -13.40 3.48 -2.66
N ILE A 173 -13.01 2.77 -3.71
CA ILE A 173 -13.96 2.02 -4.53
C ILE A 173 -14.59 0.88 -3.73
N ILE A 174 -13.84 0.19 -2.85
CA ILE A 174 -14.41 -0.82 -1.94
C ILE A 174 -15.48 -0.19 -1.04
N VAL A 175 -15.19 0.94 -0.40
CA VAL A 175 -16.17 1.61 0.47
C VAL A 175 -17.42 2.01 -0.32
N LEU A 176 -17.25 2.56 -1.53
CA LEU A 176 -18.37 2.92 -2.41
C LEU A 176 -19.16 1.69 -2.89
N SER A 177 -18.47 0.57 -3.19
CA SER A 177 -19.10 -0.71 -3.53
C SER A 177 -19.95 -1.26 -2.37
N ASN A 178 -19.42 -1.18 -1.15
CA ASN A 178 -20.14 -1.57 0.06
C ASN A 178 -21.40 -0.71 0.25
N ILE A 179 -21.29 0.60 0.03
CA ILE A 179 -22.44 1.53 0.09
C ILE A 179 -23.47 1.18 -0.99
N ALA A 180 -23.02 0.94 -2.22
CA ALA A 180 -23.89 0.59 -3.34
C ALA A 180 -24.64 -0.73 -3.09
N LEU A 181 -23.94 -1.75 -2.57
CA LEU A 181 -24.53 -3.02 -2.18
C LEU A 181 -25.63 -2.83 -1.11
N LEU A 182 -25.29 -2.17 0.01
CA LEU A 182 -26.24 -1.95 1.09
C LEU A 182 -27.45 -1.15 0.63
N ARG A 183 -27.27 -0.18 -0.27
CA ARG A 183 -28.36 0.55 -0.90
C ARG A 183 -29.22 -0.35 -1.78
N ALA A 184 -28.61 -1.21 -2.60
CA ALA A 184 -29.34 -2.15 -3.45
C ALA A 184 -30.11 -3.19 -2.63
N VAL A 185 -29.57 -3.64 -1.50
CA VAL A 185 -30.23 -4.57 -0.57
C VAL A 185 -31.40 -3.92 0.17
N ASN A 186 -31.21 -2.67 0.65
CA ASN A 186 -32.22 -1.96 1.43
C ASN A 186 -33.30 -1.31 0.56
N LYS A 187 -32.98 -0.91 -0.67
CA LYS A 187 -33.90 -0.30 -1.65
C LYS A 187 -33.73 -0.97 -3.00
N PRO A 188 -34.21 -2.21 -3.17
CA PRO A 188 -34.02 -2.97 -4.40
C PRO A 188 -34.65 -2.24 -5.59
N SER A 189 -33.82 -1.92 -6.59
CA SER A 189 -34.27 -1.38 -7.87
C SER A 189 -33.23 -1.72 -8.94
N PRO A 190 -33.58 -1.82 -10.22
CA PRO A 190 -32.60 -2.09 -11.29
C PRO A 190 -31.44 -1.11 -11.29
N ILE A 191 -31.72 0.18 -11.09
CA ILE A 191 -30.67 1.22 -11.08
C ILE A 191 -29.66 1.02 -9.91
N ASN A 192 -30.11 0.63 -8.72
CA ASN A 192 -29.22 0.39 -7.59
C ASN A 192 -28.33 -0.85 -7.84
N TRP A 193 -28.83 -1.89 -8.50
CA TRP A 193 -28.06 -3.06 -8.88
C TRP A 193 -27.07 -2.74 -10.03
N ILE A 194 -27.46 -1.87 -10.98
CA ILE A 194 -26.53 -1.37 -12.03
C ILE A 194 -25.39 -0.56 -11.40
N ILE A 195 -25.70 0.35 -10.47
CA ILE A 195 -24.68 1.12 -9.75
C ILE A 195 -23.75 0.18 -8.98
N TYR A 196 -24.28 -0.83 -8.33
CA TYR A 196 -23.48 -1.84 -7.64
C TYR A 196 -22.59 -2.62 -8.63
N CYS A 197 -23.15 -3.13 -9.74
CA CYS A 197 -22.38 -3.81 -10.78
C CYS A 197 -21.22 -2.94 -11.29
N PHE A 198 -21.49 -1.67 -11.61
CA PHE A 198 -20.46 -0.73 -12.05
C PHE A 198 -19.38 -0.52 -11.00
N SER A 199 -19.75 -0.45 -9.71
CA SER A 199 -18.77 -0.32 -8.63
C SER A 199 -17.87 -1.55 -8.50
N ILE A 200 -18.37 -2.76 -8.75
CA ILE A 200 -17.56 -3.99 -8.78
C ILE A 200 -16.61 -3.98 -9.99
N ILE A 201 -17.09 -3.55 -11.17
CA ILE A 201 -16.23 -3.40 -12.36
C ILE A 201 -15.03 -2.47 -12.03
N LEU A 202 -15.30 -1.28 -11.50
CA LEU A 202 -14.24 -0.34 -11.12
C LEU A 202 -13.30 -0.94 -10.08
N SER A 203 -13.83 -1.70 -9.12
CA SER A 203 -13.04 -2.35 -8.07
C SER A 203 -12.09 -3.40 -8.66
N LEU A 204 -12.54 -4.23 -9.58
CA LEU A 204 -11.72 -5.25 -10.27
C LEU A 204 -10.64 -4.58 -11.14
N TYR A 205 -10.97 -3.52 -11.87
CA TYR A 205 -10.00 -2.76 -12.66
C TYR A 205 -9.04 -1.92 -11.79
N THR A 206 -9.26 -1.84 -10.47
CA THR A 206 -8.33 -1.20 -9.53
C THR A 206 -7.40 -2.21 -8.87
N HIS A 207 -7.91 -3.38 -8.44
CA HIS A 207 -7.11 -4.39 -7.75
C HIS A 207 -7.77 -5.78 -7.84
N ILE A 208 -7.00 -6.79 -8.22
CA ILE A 208 -7.53 -8.15 -8.43
C ILE A 208 -8.14 -8.77 -7.16
N PHE A 209 -7.66 -8.43 -5.97
CA PHE A 209 -8.24 -8.90 -4.70
C PHE A 209 -9.65 -8.36 -4.42
N SER A 210 -10.20 -7.51 -5.28
CA SER A 210 -11.63 -7.18 -5.29
C SER A 210 -12.54 -8.39 -5.50
N LEU A 211 -12.01 -9.49 -6.07
CA LEU A 211 -12.71 -10.78 -6.11
C LEU A 211 -13.06 -11.29 -4.70
N LEU A 212 -12.16 -11.12 -3.73
CA LEU A 212 -12.42 -11.49 -2.33
C LEU A 212 -13.47 -10.58 -1.69
N VAL A 213 -13.49 -9.29 -2.04
CA VAL A 213 -14.54 -8.36 -1.59
C VAL A 213 -15.91 -8.81 -2.12
N TYR A 214 -15.99 -9.12 -3.41
CA TYR A 214 -17.22 -9.64 -4.01
C TYR A 214 -17.66 -10.96 -3.37
N ALA A 215 -16.74 -11.89 -3.13
CA ALA A 215 -17.02 -13.11 -2.38
C ALA A 215 -17.53 -12.82 -0.95
N GLY A 216 -17.01 -11.79 -0.30
CA GLY A 216 -17.52 -11.27 0.98
C GLY A 216 -18.97 -10.76 0.87
N HIS A 217 -19.33 -10.10 -0.23
CA HIS A 217 -20.69 -9.64 -0.49
C HIS A 217 -21.66 -10.81 -0.72
N VAL A 218 -21.20 -11.86 -1.42
CA VAL A 218 -21.99 -13.09 -1.61
C VAL A 218 -22.22 -13.78 -0.26
N LEU A 219 -21.15 -13.96 0.53
CA LEU A 219 -21.23 -14.57 1.86
C LEU A 219 -22.16 -13.77 2.79
N PHE A 220 -22.02 -12.43 2.79
CA PHE A 220 -22.90 -11.54 3.55
C PHE A 220 -24.37 -11.78 3.21
N LEU A 221 -24.70 -11.78 1.93
CA LEU A 221 -26.12 -11.86 1.54
C LEU A 221 -26.68 -13.26 1.78
N LEU A 222 -25.88 -14.32 1.63
CA LEU A 222 -26.26 -15.69 2.00
C LEU A 222 -26.59 -15.78 3.50
N ILE A 223 -25.73 -15.26 4.37
CA ILE A 223 -25.96 -15.27 5.82
C ILE A 223 -27.15 -14.38 6.18
N TYR A 224 -27.25 -13.19 5.60
CA TYR A 224 -28.31 -12.23 5.89
C TYR A 224 -29.71 -12.73 5.51
N GLU A 225 -29.83 -13.39 4.36
CA GLU A 225 -31.06 -14.02 3.86
C GLU A 225 -31.25 -15.47 4.36
N LYS A 226 -30.42 -15.91 5.35
CA LYS A 226 -30.50 -17.24 5.98
C LYS A 226 -30.41 -18.38 4.97
N PHE A 227 -29.54 -18.25 3.95
CA PHE A 227 -29.34 -19.20 2.85
C PHE A 227 -30.58 -19.44 1.97
N ASN A 228 -31.62 -18.59 2.05
CA ASN A 228 -32.73 -18.64 1.12
C ASN A 228 -32.35 -17.91 -0.18
N ILE A 229 -32.63 -18.53 -1.31
CA ILE A 229 -32.38 -17.92 -2.63
C ILE A 229 -33.46 -16.88 -2.91
N THR A 230 -33.13 -15.62 -2.57
CA THR A 230 -34.03 -14.48 -2.76
C THR A 230 -33.71 -13.73 -4.06
N LYS A 231 -34.63 -12.86 -4.50
CA LYS A 231 -34.37 -11.96 -5.65
C LYS A 231 -33.13 -11.12 -5.46
N LYS A 232 -32.75 -10.76 -4.21
CA LYS A 232 -31.54 -9.99 -3.92
C LYS A 232 -30.29 -10.81 -4.21
N ILE A 233 -30.25 -12.09 -3.82
CA ILE A 233 -29.13 -12.99 -4.12
C ILE A 233 -28.99 -13.19 -5.64
N ILE A 234 -30.09 -13.41 -6.34
CA ILE A 234 -30.09 -13.54 -7.80
C ILE A 234 -29.53 -12.26 -8.45
N SER A 235 -30.01 -11.08 -8.02
CA SER A 235 -29.53 -9.80 -8.54
C SER A 235 -28.05 -9.55 -8.24
N LEU A 236 -27.58 -9.95 -7.05
CA LEU A 236 -26.16 -9.90 -6.69
C LEU A 236 -25.32 -10.77 -7.64
N ILE A 237 -25.74 -12.03 -7.87
CA ILE A 237 -25.05 -12.97 -8.75
C ILE A 237 -25.01 -12.44 -10.19
N ILE A 238 -26.15 -11.97 -10.71
CA ILE A 238 -26.23 -11.37 -12.06
C ILE A 238 -25.28 -10.18 -12.16
N SER A 239 -25.27 -9.27 -11.17
CA SER A 239 -24.36 -8.12 -11.15
C SER A 239 -22.90 -8.55 -11.14
N GLY A 240 -22.56 -9.60 -10.37
CA GLY A 240 -21.20 -10.14 -10.31
C GLY A 240 -20.78 -10.81 -11.62
N ILE A 241 -21.65 -11.62 -12.24
CA ILE A 241 -21.37 -12.24 -13.54
C ILE A 241 -21.15 -11.15 -14.59
N ALA A 242 -22.01 -10.13 -14.64
CA ALA A 242 -21.85 -9.01 -15.56
C ALA A 242 -20.52 -8.27 -15.33
N ALA A 243 -20.14 -8.04 -14.07
CA ALA A 243 -18.87 -7.40 -13.73
C ALA A 243 -17.67 -8.27 -14.14
N LEU A 244 -17.72 -9.59 -13.93
CA LEU A 244 -16.67 -10.52 -14.35
C LEU A 244 -16.55 -10.60 -15.89
N LEU A 245 -17.68 -10.59 -16.61
CA LEU A 245 -17.66 -10.51 -18.06
C LEU A 245 -17.01 -9.21 -18.55
N CYS A 246 -17.30 -8.07 -17.93
CA CYS A 246 -16.63 -6.81 -18.27
C CYS A 246 -15.14 -6.82 -17.92
N PHE A 247 -14.73 -7.54 -16.88
CA PHE A 247 -13.32 -7.68 -16.48
C PHE A 247 -12.58 -8.79 -17.22
N SER A 248 -13.29 -9.68 -17.90
CA SER A 248 -12.71 -10.86 -18.56
C SER A 248 -11.56 -10.55 -19.52
N PRO A 249 -11.56 -9.45 -20.32
CA PRO A 249 -10.42 -9.17 -21.20
C PRO A 249 -9.10 -9.00 -20.43
N TRP A 250 -9.15 -8.34 -19.24
CA TRP A 250 -7.98 -8.19 -18.40
C TRP A 250 -7.59 -9.51 -17.71
N MET A 251 -8.57 -10.28 -17.26
CA MET A 251 -8.36 -11.58 -16.64
C MET A 251 -7.70 -12.57 -17.62
N PHE A 252 -8.14 -12.63 -18.89
CA PHE A 252 -7.51 -13.46 -19.92
C PHE A 252 -6.07 -13.03 -20.18
N ASN A 253 -5.83 -11.72 -20.26
CA ASN A 253 -4.47 -11.21 -20.40
C ASN A 253 -3.57 -11.63 -19.22
N PHE A 254 -4.07 -11.52 -17.99
CA PHE A 254 -3.34 -11.96 -16.80
C PHE A 254 -3.02 -13.46 -16.83
N ILE A 255 -4.01 -14.31 -17.09
CA ILE A 255 -3.83 -15.77 -17.14
C ILE A 255 -2.84 -16.16 -18.25
N TRP A 256 -2.92 -15.52 -19.42
CA TRP A 256 -2.06 -15.84 -20.55
C TRP A 256 -0.60 -15.39 -20.38
N ASN A 257 -0.36 -14.40 -19.57
CA ASN A 257 0.97 -13.84 -19.32
C ASN A 257 1.47 -14.11 -17.89
N THR A 258 0.96 -15.12 -17.20
CA THR A 258 1.33 -15.43 -15.81
C THR A 258 2.83 -15.70 -15.66
N ASP A 259 3.47 -16.30 -16.67
CA ASP A 259 4.91 -16.60 -16.66
C ASP A 259 5.79 -15.34 -16.67
N LYS A 260 5.23 -14.19 -17.06
CA LYS A 260 5.91 -12.88 -17.07
C LYS A 260 5.69 -12.10 -15.78
N SER A 261 4.75 -12.54 -14.96
CA SER A 261 4.57 -11.94 -13.65
C SER A 261 5.81 -12.20 -12.81
N PRO A 262 6.42 -11.16 -12.22
CA PRO A 262 7.52 -11.37 -11.29
C PRO A 262 7.07 -12.44 -10.29
N SER A 263 7.85 -13.50 -10.17
CA SER A 263 7.63 -14.49 -9.10
C SER A 263 7.94 -13.77 -7.80
N TRP A 264 6.94 -13.11 -7.23
CA TRP A 264 6.97 -12.68 -5.84
C TRP A 264 6.94 -13.94 -4.97
N SER A 265 7.92 -14.82 -5.20
CA SER A 265 8.32 -15.78 -4.21
C SER A 265 8.99 -14.96 -3.10
N PHE A 266 8.19 -14.43 -2.19
CA PHE A 266 8.73 -14.25 -0.86
C PHE A 266 9.31 -15.63 -0.53
N ASP A 267 10.63 -15.71 -0.58
CA ASP A 267 11.33 -16.96 -0.32
C ASP A 267 10.66 -17.63 0.84
N LYS A 268 10.64 -18.96 0.82
CA LYS A 268 10.05 -19.86 1.81
C LYS A 268 10.58 -19.61 3.24
N PHE A 269 10.66 -18.32 3.61
CA PHE A 269 11.33 -17.91 4.84
C PHE A 269 10.70 -18.53 6.07
N TYR A 270 9.44 -18.92 6.05
CA TYR A 270 8.84 -19.49 7.25
C TYR A 270 7.62 -20.36 6.91
N ASN A 271 7.83 -21.66 6.78
CA ASN A 271 6.74 -22.66 6.76
C ASN A 271 6.11 -22.88 8.15
N ILE A 272 6.16 -21.88 9.05
CA ILE A 272 5.63 -22.01 10.40
C ILE A 272 4.34 -21.19 10.48
N PRO A 273 3.16 -21.83 10.62
CA PRO A 273 1.86 -21.14 10.70
C PRO A 273 1.81 -20.03 11.76
N PHE A 274 2.56 -20.20 12.85
CA PHE A 274 2.67 -19.21 13.92
C PHE A 274 3.25 -17.87 13.45
N TYR A 275 4.17 -17.88 12.46
CA TYR A 275 4.74 -16.65 11.90
C TYR A 275 3.71 -15.83 11.15
N TYR A 276 2.81 -16.45 10.39
CA TYR A 276 1.74 -15.74 9.70
C TYR A 276 0.79 -15.06 10.68
N LEU A 277 0.47 -15.73 11.81
CA LEU A 277 -0.35 -15.13 12.87
C LEU A 277 0.35 -13.95 13.55
N LEU A 278 1.66 -14.03 13.79
CA LEU A 278 2.44 -12.91 14.34
C LEU A 278 2.43 -11.69 13.40
N HIS A 279 2.50 -11.91 12.08
CA HIS A 279 2.39 -10.82 11.12
C HIS A 279 1.00 -10.17 11.15
N TYR A 280 -0.07 -10.94 11.22
CA TYR A 280 -1.41 -10.36 11.39
C TYR A 280 -1.54 -9.54 12.68
N PHE A 281 -0.96 -10.05 13.77
CA PHE A 281 -0.96 -9.33 15.06
C PHE A 281 -0.17 -8.02 14.96
N HIS A 282 1.01 -8.04 14.35
CA HIS A 282 1.81 -6.85 14.11
C HIS A 282 1.11 -5.86 13.18
N ASN A 283 0.57 -6.34 12.05
CA ASN A 283 -0.15 -5.53 11.09
C ASN A 283 -1.40 -4.88 11.71
N LEU A 284 -2.10 -5.58 12.60
CA LEU A 284 -3.21 -5.01 13.37
C LEU A 284 -2.74 -3.83 14.23
N GLY A 285 -1.56 -3.93 14.83
CA GLY A 285 -0.93 -2.83 15.54
C GLY A 285 -0.75 -1.60 14.66
N ILE A 286 -0.17 -1.78 13.47
CA ILE A 286 0.09 -0.70 12.49
C ILE A 286 -1.18 0.04 12.09
N VAL A 287 -2.35 -0.62 12.08
CA VAL A 287 -3.62 0.05 11.73
C VAL A 287 -3.96 1.18 12.71
N PHE A 288 -3.67 1.01 14.00
CA PHE A 288 -4.04 1.96 15.04
C PHE A 288 -2.86 2.72 15.64
N ALA A 289 -1.65 2.13 15.61
CA ALA A 289 -0.45 2.67 16.24
C ALA A 289 0.79 2.21 15.47
N ASP A 290 1.53 3.13 14.88
CA ASP A 290 2.76 2.83 14.15
C ASP A 290 3.86 3.81 14.57
N PHE A 291 4.87 3.30 15.24
CA PHE A 291 6.01 4.08 15.73
C PHE A 291 7.32 3.68 15.07
N ASN A 292 7.25 2.96 13.95
CA ASN A 292 8.42 2.46 13.22
C ASN A 292 9.41 1.67 14.11
N VAL A 293 8.87 0.92 15.08
CA VAL A 293 9.68 0.13 16.02
C VAL A 293 10.20 -1.11 15.32
N GLY A 294 11.50 -1.21 15.17
CA GLY A 294 12.17 -2.33 14.51
C GLY A 294 13.05 -3.15 15.45
N VAL A 295 13.75 -4.14 14.90
CA VAL A 295 14.60 -5.10 15.64
C VAL A 295 15.75 -4.41 16.38
N ILE A 296 16.27 -3.29 15.86
CA ILE A 296 17.37 -2.53 16.50
C ILE A 296 16.89 -1.49 17.52
N SER A 297 15.57 -1.27 17.63
CA SER A 297 15.04 -0.39 18.68
C SER A 297 15.46 -0.89 20.06
N PRO A 298 15.68 -0.02 21.05
CA PRO A 298 15.98 -0.44 22.42
C PRO A 298 14.94 -1.44 22.93
N LYS A 299 15.36 -2.47 23.67
CA LYS A 299 14.47 -3.55 24.15
C LYS A 299 13.27 -3.04 24.92
N ILE A 300 13.46 -1.99 25.73
CA ILE A 300 12.35 -1.36 26.47
C ILE A 300 11.30 -0.77 25.52
N VAL A 301 11.71 -0.17 24.40
CA VAL A 301 10.81 0.38 23.39
C VAL A 301 10.05 -0.75 22.68
N GLN A 302 10.74 -1.86 22.31
CA GLN A 302 10.11 -3.03 21.71
C GLN A 302 9.05 -3.64 22.64
N ILE A 303 9.37 -3.80 23.93
CA ILE A 303 8.44 -4.33 24.94
C ILE A 303 7.25 -3.40 25.12
N SER A 304 7.48 -2.09 25.27
CA SER A 304 6.40 -1.10 25.41
C SER A 304 5.46 -1.09 24.22
N TYR A 305 6.03 -1.19 23.00
CA TYR A 305 5.24 -1.27 21.77
C TYR A 305 4.45 -2.58 21.67
N ALA A 306 5.05 -3.71 22.04
CA ALA A 306 4.33 -5.00 22.08
C ALA A 306 3.15 -4.98 23.08
N LEU A 307 3.31 -4.35 24.24
CA LEU A 307 2.23 -4.16 25.20
C LEU A 307 1.11 -3.26 24.66
N LEU A 308 1.46 -2.20 23.92
CA LEU A 308 0.48 -1.35 23.25
C LEU A 308 -0.31 -2.15 22.20
N ILE A 309 0.36 -2.93 21.36
CA ILE A 309 -0.29 -3.79 20.35
C ILE A 309 -1.20 -4.82 21.04
N LEU A 310 -0.77 -5.42 22.14
CA LEU A 310 -1.59 -6.33 22.93
C LEU A 310 -2.86 -5.63 23.46
N GLY A 311 -2.74 -4.40 23.94
CA GLY A 311 -3.89 -3.60 24.35
C GLY A 311 -4.87 -3.33 23.21
N ILE A 312 -4.36 -2.97 22.03
CA ILE A 312 -5.16 -2.79 20.80
C ILE A 312 -5.86 -4.10 20.42
N PHE A 313 -5.16 -5.23 20.45
CA PHE A 313 -5.72 -6.54 20.17
C PHE A 313 -6.89 -6.89 21.12
N ILE A 314 -6.73 -6.63 22.41
CA ILE A 314 -7.80 -6.81 23.39
C ILE A 314 -9.02 -5.93 23.03
N ILE A 315 -8.80 -4.66 22.66
CA ILE A 315 -9.86 -3.74 22.23
C ILE A 315 -10.62 -4.34 21.03
N VAL A 316 -9.90 -4.84 20.03
CA VAL A 316 -10.50 -5.44 18.83
C VAL A 316 -11.30 -6.70 19.16
N ILE A 317 -10.77 -7.59 20.01
CA ILE A 317 -11.50 -8.78 20.45
C ILE A 317 -12.78 -8.42 21.21
N LEU A 318 -12.73 -7.44 22.11
CA LEU A 318 -13.92 -6.98 22.81
C LEU A 318 -14.95 -6.35 21.87
N ALA A 319 -14.49 -5.61 20.86
CA ALA A 319 -15.35 -5.01 19.84
C ALA A 319 -16.00 -6.08 18.94
N LEU A 320 -15.23 -7.08 18.50
CA LEU A 320 -15.73 -8.24 17.74
C LEU A 320 -16.76 -9.04 18.54
N ARG A 321 -16.46 -9.34 19.80
CA ARG A 321 -17.39 -10.01 20.71
C ARG A 321 -18.69 -9.20 20.88
N PHE A 322 -18.57 -7.87 21.02
CA PHE A 322 -19.73 -7.01 21.14
C PHE A 322 -20.58 -7.05 19.84
N LEU A 323 -19.95 -6.93 18.68
CA LEU A 323 -20.65 -7.03 17.39
C LEU A 323 -21.39 -8.37 17.25
N TYR A 324 -20.72 -9.47 17.61
CA TYR A 324 -21.31 -10.81 17.52
C TYR A 324 -22.53 -10.99 18.43
N LEU A 325 -22.41 -10.56 19.70
CA LEU A 325 -23.43 -10.79 20.73
C LEU A 325 -24.56 -9.74 20.74
N LYS A 326 -24.25 -8.50 20.38
CA LYS A 326 -25.16 -7.34 20.53
C LYS A 326 -25.41 -6.56 19.24
N GLY A 327 -24.68 -6.87 18.17
CA GLY A 327 -24.85 -6.20 16.89
C GLY A 327 -26.17 -6.62 16.20
N ASP A 328 -26.80 -5.66 15.51
CA ASP A 328 -27.93 -5.94 14.65
C ASP A 328 -27.52 -6.89 13.51
N ASN A 329 -28.50 -7.62 12.94
CA ASN A 329 -28.22 -8.63 11.94
C ASN A 329 -27.47 -8.08 10.71
N LEU A 330 -27.85 -6.90 10.21
CA LEU A 330 -27.22 -6.30 9.03
C LEU A 330 -25.72 -5.99 9.24
N PRO A 331 -25.30 -5.14 10.22
CA PRO A 331 -23.88 -4.85 10.41
C PRO A 331 -23.08 -6.09 10.83
N ARG A 332 -23.65 -6.99 11.62
CA ARG A 332 -23.00 -8.22 12.06
C ARG A 332 -22.67 -9.13 10.88
N SER A 333 -23.68 -9.48 10.06
CA SER A 333 -23.48 -10.36 8.90
C SER A 333 -22.53 -9.73 7.90
N PHE A 334 -22.66 -8.42 7.63
CA PHE A 334 -21.83 -7.71 6.67
C PHE A 334 -20.36 -7.68 7.10
N LEU A 335 -20.07 -7.16 8.29
CA LEU A 335 -18.69 -6.96 8.74
C LEU A 335 -17.95 -8.28 8.98
N ILE A 336 -18.66 -9.32 9.51
CA ILE A 336 -18.05 -10.66 9.69
C ILE A 336 -17.72 -11.27 8.32
N SER A 337 -18.60 -11.15 7.32
CA SER A 337 -18.32 -11.68 5.98
C SER A 337 -17.14 -10.98 5.31
N VAL A 338 -17.05 -9.65 5.44
CA VAL A 338 -15.90 -8.90 4.94
C VAL A 338 -14.60 -9.35 5.62
N LEU A 339 -14.62 -9.55 6.94
CA LEU A 339 -13.43 -10.04 7.67
C LEU A 339 -13.01 -11.43 7.22
N ILE A 340 -13.95 -12.37 7.17
CA ILE A 340 -13.67 -13.76 6.75
C ILE A 340 -13.02 -13.75 5.38
N MET A 341 -13.61 -13.07 4.40
CA MET A 341 -13.12 -13.10 3.02
C MET A 341 -11.88 -12.25 2.80
N SER A 342 -11.59 -11.29 3.68
CA SER A 342 -10.33 -10.52 3.62
C SER A 342 -9.13 -11.31 4.16
N PHE A 343 -9.30 -12.08 5.22
CA PHE A 343 -8.18 -12.71 5.92
C PHE A 343 -8.03 -14.20 5.62
N LEU A 344 -9.13 -14.96 5.66
CA LEU A 344 -9.08 -16.42 5.61
C LEU A 344 -8.52 -16.99 4.29
N PRO A 345 -8.95 -16.55 3.09
CA PRO A 345 -8.43 -17.12 1.85
C PRO A 345 -6.93 -16.89 1.66
N LEU A 346 -6.42 -15.71 2.02
CA LEU A 346 -5.01 -15.38 1.90
C LEU A 346 -4.16 -16.13 2.95
N PHE A 347 -4.69 -16.30 4.16
CA PHE A 347 -4.06 -17.15 5.17
C PHE A 347 -3.98 -18.61 4.72
N LEU A 348 -5.08 -19.17 4.21
CA LEU A 348 -5.11 -20.55 3.72
C LEU A 348 -4.19 -20.72 2.50
N LYS A 349 -4.12 -19.74 1.62
CA LYS A 349 -3.19 -19.74 0.49
C LYS A 349 -1.74 -19.86 0.98
N ASP A 350 -1.32 -19.03 1.93
CA ASP A 350 0.05 -19.08 2.45
C ASP A 350 0.32 -20.37 3.25
N LEU A 351 -0.69 -20.85 3.98
CA LEU A 351 -0.57 -22.08 4.77
C LEU A 351 -0.38 -23.33 3.89
N PHE A 352 -1.13 -23.46 2.79
CA PHE A 352 -1.15 -24.66 1.97
C PHE A 352 -0.26 -24.59 0.72
N LEU A 353 -0.12 -23.39 0.14
CA LEU A 353 0.60 -23.17 -1.11
C LEU A 353 1.94 -22.44 -0.91
N GLY A 354 2.20 -21.99 0.32
CA GLY A 354 3.37 -21.18 0.62
C GLY A 354 3.27 -19.74 0.06
N GLY A 355 4.33 -18.99 0.20
CA GLY A 355 4.41 -17.58 -0.15
C GLY A 355 4.33 -16.70 1.10
N GLY A 356 4.24 -15.39 0.95
CA GLY A 356 4.28 -14.43 2.04
C GLY A 356 3.22 -13.33 1.92
N VAL A 357 2.09 -13.63 1.25
CA VAL A 357 1.01 -12.66 1.02
C VAL A 357 0.48 -12.09 2.33
N THR A 358 0.44 -12.91 3.40
CA THR A 358 0.02 -12.49 4.74
C THR A 358 0.95 -11.46 5.39
N GLN A 359 2.19 -11.34 4.92
CA GLN A 359 3.14 -10.34 5.41
C GLN A 359 2.86 -8.95 4.84
N VAL A 360 2.15 -8.88 3.71
CA VAL A 360 1.90 -7.64 2.97
C VAL A 360 0.61 -6.97 3.46
N ILE A 361 0.74 -6.09 4.45
CA ILE A 361 -0.39 -5.42 5.13
C ILE A 361 -1.41 -4.79 4.17
N ARG A 362 -0.96 -4.24 3.02
CA ARG A 362 -1.79 -3.55 2.03
C ARG A 362 -2.80 -4.44 1.30
N TYR A 363 -2.64 -5.75 1.34
CA TYR A 363 -3.58 -6.67 0.71
C TYR A 363 -4.86 -6.91 1.53
N PHE A 364 -4.84 -6.49 2.81
CA PHE A 364 -5.95 -6.67 3.75
C PHE A 364 -6.76 -5.40 3.99
N VAL A 365 -6.66 -4.40 3.12
CA VAL A 365 -7.41 -3.13 3.20
C VAL A 365 -8.88 -3.32 3.59
N PRO A 366 -9.67 -4.21 2.94
CA PRO A 366 -11.09 -4.35 3.28
C PRO A 366 -11.31 -4.81 4.73
N GLY A 367 -10.44 -5.71 5.20
CA GLY A 367 -10.48 -6.23 6.57
C GLY A 367 -10.09 -5.18 7.60
N TRP A 368 -9.06 -4.37 7.32
CA TRP A 368 -8.65 -3.29 8.24
C TRP A 368 -9.73 -2.24 8.40
N LEU A 369 -10.34 -1.78 7.32
CA LEU A 369 -11.47 -0.83 7.37
C LEU A 369 -12.66 -1.41 8.14
N ALA A 370 -12.95 -2.71 7.99
CA ALA A 370 -14.00 -3.37 8.77
C ALA A 370 -13.67 -3.41 10.26
N ILE A 371 -12.42 -3.70 10.66
CA ILE A 371 -11.99 -3.69 12.06
C ILE A 371 -12.13 -2.29 12.67
N GLU A 372 -11.68 -1.25 11.96
CA GLU A 372 -11.81 0.14 12.41
C GLU A 372 -13.27 0.53 12.65
N MET A 373 -14.18 0.13 11.76
CA MET A 373 -15.62 0.36 11.91
C MET A 373 -16.23 -0.43 13.06
N ILE A 374 -15.78 -1.67 13.32
CA ILE A 374 -16.24 -2.51 14.44
C ILE A 374 -15.82 -1.89 15.77
N VAL A 375 -14.57 -1.41 15.86
CA VAL A 375 -14.06 -0.69 17.05
C VAL A 375 -14.86 0.60 17.28
N ALA A 376 -15.13 1.37 16.20
CA ALA A 376 -15.96 2.56 16.27
C ALA A 376 -17.39 2.27 16.78
N TYR A 377 -18.00 1.19 16.28
CA TYR A 377 -19.33 0.77 16.72
C TYR A 377 -19.36 0.41 18.19
N TRP A 378 -18.41 -0.38 18.66
CA TRP A 378 -18.31 -0.76 20.07
C TRP A 378 -18.07 0.45 20.98
N LEU A 379 -17.11 1.32 20.65
CA LEU A 379 -16.81 2.52 21.43
C LEU A 379 -18.00 3.48 21.49
N SER A 380 -18.69 3.69 20.36
CA SER A 380 -19.86 4.55 20.32
C SER A 380 -21.00 4.05 21.23
N ASN A 381 -21.18 2.74 21.32
CA ASN A 381 -22.17 2.14 22.21
C ASN A 381 -21.78 2.28 23.69
N LYS A 382 -20.48 2.09 24.02
CA LYS A 382 -19.97 2.34 25.39
C LYS A 382 -20.17 3.79 25.83
N ILE A 383 -19.82 4.74 24.97
CA ILE A 383 -19.91 6.19 25.25
C ILE A 383 -21.36 6.66 25.49
N ARG A 384 -22.35 5.97 24.92
CA ARG A 384 -23.78 6.28 25.14
C ARG A 384 -24.33 5.78 26.45
N LEU A 385 -23.64 4.89 27.14
CA LEU A 385 -24.02 4.44 28.48
C LEU A 385 -23.75 5.56 29.49
N ALA A 386 -24.23 5.38 30.75
CA ALA A 386 -23.95 6.26 31.86
C ALA A 386 -22.85 5.66 32.76
N GLY A 387 -22.23 6.49 33.60
CA GLY A 387 -21.25 6.05 34.62
C GLY A 387 -19.92 5.56 34.04
N GLN A 388 -19.32 4.57 34.70
CA GLN A 388 -18.00 4.03 34.36
C GLN A 388 -17.82 3.60 32.91
N PRO A 389 -18.79 2.88 32.26
CA PRO A 389 -18.64 2.46 30.86
C PRO A 389 -18.43 3.61 29.89
N LYS A 390 -19.08 4.76 30.14
CA LYS A 390 -18.89 5.98 29.34
C LYS A 390 -17.49 6.55 29.49
N ILE A 391 -16.99 6.64 30.72
CA ILE A 391 -15.65 7.18 31.02
C ILE A 391 -14.59 6.31 30.34
N ILE A 392 -14.70 4.98 30.48
CA ILE A 392 -13.80 4.01 29.84
C ILE A 392 -13.88 4.13 28.30
N GLY A 393 -15.09 4.21 27.75
CA GLY A 393 -15.27 4.34 26.30
C GLY A 393 -14.66 5.62 25.73
N LEU A 394 -14.79 6.74 26.43
CA LEU A 394 -14.16 8.02 26.07
C LEU A 394 -12.65 7.96 26.20
N GLY A 395 -12.13 7.41 27.31
CA GLY A 395 -10.70 7.24 27.52
C GLY A 395 -10.06 6.41 26.42
N LEU A 396 -10.64 5.24 26.09
CA LEU A 396 -10.14 4.38 25.01
C LEU A 396 -10.21 5.06 23.65
N LEU A 397 -11.31 5.77 23.33
CA LEU A 397 -11.42 6.50 22.08
C LEU A 397 -10.35 7.57 21.95
N LEU A 398 -10.21 8.43 22.95
CA LEU A 398 -9.22 9.51 22.93
C LEU A 398 -7.79 8.95 22.87
N SER A 399 -7.50 7.88 23.61
CA SER A 399 -6.19 7.22 23.55
C SER A 399 -5.88 6.69 22.15
N LEU A 400 -6.80 5.97 21.50
CA LEU A 400 -6.61 5.47 20.14
C LEU A 400 -6.40 6.62 19.14
N LEU A 401 -7.22 7.67 19.21
CA LEU A 401 -7.10 8.81 18.31
C LEU A 401 -5.79 9.58 18.50
N LEU A 402 -5.36 9.77 19.76
CA LEU A 402 -4.09 10.45 20.08
C LEU A 402 -2.88 9.61 19.64
N VAL A 403 -2.90 8.30 19.90
CA VAL A 403 -1.84 7.39 19.46
C VAL A 403 -1.73 7.37 17.94
N GLY A 404 -2.85 7.26 17.22
CA GLY A 404 -2.87 7.32 15.76
C GLY A 404 -2.37 8.65 15.21
N LEU A 405 -2.82 9.78 15.80
CA LEU A 405 -2.39 11.12 15.40
C LEU A 405 -0.88 11.32 15.66
N THR A 406 -0.38 10.88 16.82
CA THR A 406 1.05 10.95 17.17
C THR A 406 1.88 10.12 16.18
N SER A 407 1.45 8.90 15.88
CA SER A 407 2.06 8.06 14.84
C SER A 407 2.11 8.79 13.50
N GLY A 408 1.01 9.43 13.10
CA GLY A 408 0.93 10.20 11.86
C GLY A 408 1.89 11.39 11.83
N VAL A 409 1.98 12.15 12.92
CA VAL A 409 2.92 13.27 13.04
C VAL A 409 4.37 12.78 12.96
N LEU A 410 4.72 11.73 13.67
CA LEU A 410 6.07 11.15 13.61
C LEU A 410 6.40 10.64 12.20
N MET A 411 5.47 9.92 11.58
CA MET A 411 5.65 9.38 10.24
C MET A 411 5.84 10.47 9.18
N THR A 412 5.04 11.53 9.21
CA THR A 412 5.11 12.59 8.19
C THR A 412 6.29 13.54 8.37
N ASN A 413 6.94 13.52 9.54
CA ASN A 413 8.17 14.27 9.81
C ASN A 413 9.44 13.38 9.79
N SER A 414 9.31 12.10 9.48
CA SER A 414 10.44 11.18 9.32
C SER A 414 10.80 11.04 7.86
N ASP A 415 12.10 11.06 7.58
CA ASP A 415 12.65 10.82 6.25
C ASP A 415 12.80 9.33 5.91
N HIS A 416 12.50 8.44 6.87
CA HIS A 416 12.53 6.98 6.71
C HIS A 416 11.33 6.34 7.41
N TRP A 417 10.74 5.32 6.78
CA TRP A 417 9.64 4.54 7.34
C TRP A 417 9.64 3.13 6.77
N TRP A 418 9.14 2.15 7.51
CA TRP A 418 9.22 0.73 7.16
C TRP A 418 8.66 0.39 5.77
N ASN A 419 7.64 1.10 5.29
CA ASN A 419 6.99 0.82 4.00
C ASN A 419 7.85 1.18 2.77
N LYS A 420 8.95 1.91 2.96
CA LYS A 420 9.87 2.34 1.90
C LYS A 420 11.30 1.88 2.18
N LEU A 421 11.44 0.65 2.65
CA LEU A 421 12.67 0.08 3.17
C LEU A 421 13.88 0.29 2.25
N GLU A 422 13.72 -0.03 0.98
CA GLU A 422 14.77 0.09 -0.04
C GLU A 422 15.15 1.55 -0.29
N GLY A 423 14.15 2.42 -0.45
CA GLY A 423 14.37 3.84 -0.65
C GLY A 423 15.08 4.50 0.53
N ASN A 424 14.78 4.07 1.76
CA ASN A 424 15.46 4.54 2.96
C ASN A 424 16.95 4.14 2.95
N PHE A 425 17.22 2.88 2.57
CA PHE A 425 18.58 2.38 2.42
C PHE A 425 19.37 3.18 1.36
N TYR A 426 18.77 3.38 0.18
CA TYR A 426 19.39 4.16 -0.89
C TYR A 426 19.76 5.55 -0.41
N ARG A 427 18.85 6.25 0.27
CA ARG A 427 19.11 7.60 0.79
C ARG A 427 20.27 7.63 1.76
N GLN A 428 20.32 6.71 2.72
CA GLN A 428 21.40 6.68 3.71
C GLN A 428 22.77 6.43 3.06
N TYR A 429 22.87 5.41 2.21
CA TYR A 429 24.15 5.08 1.57
C TYR A 429 24.55 6.09 0.51
N VAL A 430 23.64 6.45 -0.36
CA VAL A 430 23.91 7.37 -1.46
C VAL A 430 24.33 8.74 -0.94
N ASN A 431 23.56 9.33 -0.02
CA ASN A 431 23.89 10.65 0.52
C ASN A 431 25.22 10.65 1.29
N GLN A 432 25.56 9.56 1.99
CA GLN A 432 26.78 9.50 2.78
C GLN A 432 28.04 9.24 1.94
N VAL A 433 27.93 8.53 0.86
CA VAL A 433 29.06 8.07 0.05
C VAL A 433 29.15 8.85 -1.26
N ILE A 434 28.09 8.86 -2.05
CA ILE A 434 28.07 9.46 -3.39
C ILE A 434 28.23 10.98 -3.33
N ALA A 435 27.60 11.64 -2.35
CA ALA A 435 27.70 13.09 -2.18
C ALA A 435 29.13 13.56 -1.82
N LYS A 436 29.99 12.68 -1.32
CA LYS A 436 31.38 12.99 -0.99
C LYS A 436 32.35 12.77 -2.16
N ALA A 437 31.90 12.06 -3.19
CA ALA A 437 32.72 11.77 -4.37
C ALA A 437 32.75 12.99 -5.31
N LYS A 438 33.89 13.24 -5.96
CA LYS A 438 34.04 14.38 -6.86
C LYS A 438 33.32 14.18 -8.19
N ASN A 439 33.36 12.96 -8.72
CA ASN A 439 32.79 12.63 -10.02
C ASN A 439 32.18 11.21 -10.02
N PRO A 440 31.12 10.96 -9.24
CA PRO A 440 30.63 9.61 -9.01
C PRO A 440 30.01 9.00 -10.27
N LEU A 441 30.34 7.73 -10.50
CA LEU A 441 29.72 6.86 -11.49
C LEU A 441 29.07 5.68 -10.76
N LEU A 442 27.75 5.59 -10.82
CA LEU A 442 26.98 4.50 -10.26
C LEU A 442 26.73 3.41 -11.31
N ILE A 443 27.19 2.21 -11.03
CA ILE A 443 26.97 1.03 -11.86
C ILE A 443 25.83 0.21 -11.23
N THR A 444 24.91 -0.25 -12.06
CA THR A 444 23.89 -1.22 -11.68
C THR A 444 23.56 -2.14 -12.86
N ASP A 445 23.30 -3.40 -12.56
CA ASP A 445 22.84 -4.41 -13.54
C ASP A 445 21.34 -4.65 -13.46
N ASP A 446 20.64 -3.76 -12.84
CA ASP A 446 19.33 -4.03 -12.32
C ASP A 446 18.36 -4.51 -13.42
N PRO A 447 17.89 -5.76 -13.37
CA PRO A 447 16.83 -6.24 -14.23
C PRO A 447 15.52 -5.46 -13.99
N TYR A 448 15.46 -4.68 -12.90
CA TYR A 448 14.31 -3.87 -12.54
C TYR A 448 14.60 -2.39 -12.72
N PHE A 449 14.52 -1.91 -13.96
CA PHE A 449 14.79 -0.51 -14.33
C PHE A 449 14.16 0.55 -13.40
N PRO A 450 12.93 0.37 -12.87
CA PRO A 450 12.35 1.29 -11.89
C PRO A 450 13.20 1.53 -10.65
N ALA A 451 14.04 0.60 -10.22
CA ALA A 451 14.93 0.82 -9.08
C ALA A 451 16.04 1.83 -9.40
N ALA A 452 16.59 1.80 -10.61
CA ALA A 452 17.54 2.80 -11.06
C ALA A 452 16.90 4.20 -11.14
N VAL A 453 15.63 4.28 -11.59
CA VAL A 453 14.86 5.52 -11.57
C VAL A 453 14.61 5.99 -10.13
N SER A 454 14.27 5.09 -9.21
CA SER A 454 14.15 5.42 -7.78
C SER A 454 15.43 6.01 -7.22
N LEU A 455 16.58 5.35 -7.48
CA LEU A 455 17.88 5.80 -7.01
C LEU A 455 18.26 7.17 -7.58
N SER A 456 17.91 7.44 -8.84
CA SER A 456 18.21 8.73 -9.48
C SER A 456 17.49 9.92 -8.84
N THR A 457 16.38 9.70 -8.13
CA THR A 457 15.65 10.75 -7.40
C THR A 457 16.38 11.22 -6.13
N LEU A 458 17.34 10.46 -5.66
CA LEU A 458 18.03 10.67 -4.38
C LEU A 458 19.40 11.32 -4.54
N VAL A 459 19.88 11.48 -5.77
CA VAL A 459 21.20 12.01 -6.08
C VAL A 459 21.11 13.33 -6.84
N ASP A 460 22.24 14.07 -6.91
CA ASP A 460 22.32 15.25 -7.78
C ASP A 460 21.99 14.85 -9.23
N PRO A 461 21.23 15.67 -9.97
CA PRO A 461 20.87 15.39 -11.37
C PRO A 461 22.05 15.12 -12.32
N ASN A 462 23.25 15.58 -11.97
CA ASN A 462 24.47 15.38 -12.75
C ASN A 462 25.23 14.08 -12.40
N VAL A 463 24.84 13.38 -11.34
CA VAL A 463 25.43 12.06 -11.01
C VAL A 463 25.24 11.11 -12.20
N ARG A 464 26.31 10.40 -12.52
CA ARG A 464 26.37 9.54 -13.69
C ARG A 464 25.99 8.11 -13.32
N PHE A 465 25.29 7.46 -14.22
CA PHE A 465 24.85 6.07 -14.13
C PHE A 465 25.37 5.28 -15.30
N LEU A 466 25.71 4.03 -15.07
CA LEU A 466 26.05 3.05 -16.09
C LEU A 466 25.22 1.79 -15.83
N LEU A 467 24.16 1.63 -16.62
CA LEU A 467 23.26 0.48 -16.55
C LEU A 467 23.80 -0.61 -17.45
N PHE A 468 23.92 -1.85 -16.95
CA PHE A 468 24.33 -3.00 -17.74
C PHE A 468 23.15 -3.91 -18.05
N SER A 469 23.06 -4.40 -19.29
CA SER A 469 22.21 -5.54 -19.61
C SER A 469 22.78 -6.84 -19.04
N GLN A 470 21.92 -7.82 -18.78
CA GLN A 470 22.31 -9.08 -18.13
C GLN A 470 23.47 -9.80 -18.79
N ASP A 471 23.60 -9.72 -20.13
CA ASP A 471 24.62 -10.41 -20.91
C ASP A 471 25.84 -9.54 -21.30
N ALA A 472 25.84 -8.26 -20.94
CA ALA A 472 26.90 -7.36 -21.35
C ALA A 472 28.21 -7.61 -20.60
N GLN A 473 29.33 -7.49 -21.32
CA GLN A 473 30.64 -7.37 -20.68
C GLN A 473 30.74 -6.04 -19.95
N ILE A 474 31.19 -6.09 -18.71
CA ILE A 474 31.33 -4.90 -17.88
C ILE A 474 32.59 -4.16 -18.30
N HIS A 475 32.38 -3.00 -18.92
CA HIS A 475 33.44 -2.09 -19.29
C HIS A 475 33.22 -0.72 -18.64
N ILE A 476 34.10 -0.35 -17.73
CA ILE A 476 34.11 0.97 -17.09
C ILE A 476 35.00 1.89 -17.95
N PRO A 477 34.51 3.09 -18.32
CA PRO A 477 35.34 4.04 -19.06
C PRO A 477 36.66 4.34 -18.33
N SER A 478 37.73 4.50 -19.11
CA SER A 478 39.05 4.84 -18.54
C SER A 478 39.04 6.23 -17.88
N GLY A 479 39.82 6.38 -16.79
CA GLY A 479 39.94 7.64 -16.06
C GLY A 479 38.84 7.89 -15.00
N GLU A 480 37.97 6.92 -14.74
CA GLU A 480 37.01 7.01 -13.66
C GLU A 480 37.64 6.66 -12.30
N SER A 481 37.52 7.57 -11.32
CA SER A 481 38.13 7.40 -9.99
C SER A 481 37.13 7.04 -8.89
N ASP A 482 35.89 7.47 -9.06
CA ASP A 482 34.83 7.33 -8.05
C ASP A 482 33.68 6.46 -8.59
N VAL A 483 33.99 5.17 -8.74
CA VAL A 483 33.05 4.18 -9.30
C VAL A 483 32.43 3.36 -8.18
N PHE A 484 31.11 3.23 -8.20
CA PHE A 484 30.35 2.49 -7.21
C PHE A 484 29.40 1.49 -7.88
N LEU A 485 29.41 0.25 -7.40
CA LEU A 485 28.44 -0.77 -7.80
C LEU A 485 27.30 -0.81 -6.80
N PHE A 486 26.11 -0.58 -7.28
CA PHE A 486 24.87 -0.69 -6.51
C PHE A 486 23.99 -1.81 -7.07
N LEU A 487 23.61 -2.76 -6.22
CA LEU A 487 22.74 -3.88 -6.57
C LEU A 487 21.43 -3.76 -5.79
N TYR A 488 20.31 -3.62 -6.50
CA TYR A 488 18.99 -3.62 -5.90
C TYR A 488 18.66 -4.97 -5.25
N ILE A 489 18.87 -6.04 -6.01
CA ILE A 489 18.85 -7.42 -5.52
C ILE A 489 20.30 -7.92 -5.58
N PRO A 490 20.88 -8.45 -4.47
CA PRO A 490 22.22 -8.98 -4.49
C PRO A 490 22.36 -10.06 -5.56
N SER A 491 23.11 -9.78 -6.61
CA SER A 491 23.43 -10.71 -7.68
C SER A 491 24.87 -11.19 -7.51
N GLU A 492 25.06 -12.44 -7.11
CA GLU A 492 26.39 -13.04 -7.05
C GLU A 492 27.03 -13.13 -8.44
N ASP A 493 26.20 -13.27 -9.47
CA ASP A 493 26.67 -13.27 -10.85
C ASP A 493 27.25 -11.90 -11.23
N MET A 494 26.54 -10.83 -10.96
CA MET A 494 27.04 -9.47 -11.21
C MET A 494 28.32 -9.17 -10.43
N ILE A 495 28.36 -9.53 -9.15
CA ILE A 495 29.57 -9.39 -8.34
C ILE A 495 30.74 -10.12 -8.99
N LYS A 496 30.57 -11.39 -9.39
CA LYS A 496 31.61 -12.17 -10.08
C LYS A 496 31.99 -11.58 -11.42
N ARG A 497 31.03 -11.05 -12.18
CA ARG A 497 31.30 -10.39 -13.49
C ARG A 497 32.16 -9.14 -13.32
N VAL A 498 31.88 -8.29 -12.32
CA VAL A 498 32.70 -7.13 -12.02
C VAL A 498 34.06 -7.55 -11.52
N GLN A 499 34.16 -8.56 -10.65
CA GLN A 499 35.42 -9.05 -10.07
C GLN A 499 36.37 -9.69 -11.10
N LYS A 500 35.90 -10.05 -12.29
CA LYS A 500 36.78 -10.53 -13.37
C LYS A 500 37.82 -9.48 -13.80
N ASN A 501 37.44 -8.21 -13.78
CA ASN A 501 38.26 -7.11 -14.30
C ASN A 501 38.59 -6.04 -13.26
N TYR A 502 37.87 -6.00 -12.12
CA TYR A 502 37.98 -4.93 -11.13
C TYR A 502 37.96 -5.49 -9.71
N LYS A 503 38.64 -4.83 -8.80
CA LYS A 503 38.57 -5.14 -7.37
C LYS A 503 37.35 -4.46 -6.76
N LEU A 504 36.58 -5.18 -5.93
CA LEU A 504 35.47 -4.64 -5.18
C LEU A 504 35.85 -4.45 -3.70
N GLU A 505 35.58 -3.27 -3.18
CA GLU A 505 35.69 -2.98 -1.75
C GLU A 505 34.29 -2.68 -1.19
N HIS A 506 33.94 -3.35 -0.10
CA HIS A 506 32.68 -3.07 0.56
C HIS A 506 32.63 -1.65 1.07
N VAL A 507 31.63 -0.89 0.66
CA VAL A 507 31.30 0.38 1.29
C VAL A 507 30.37 0.05 2.46
N GLY A 508 30.98 -0.37 3.59
CA GLY A 508 30.21 -0.90 4.70
C GLY A 508 29.73 0.19 5.65
N LEU A 509 28.43 0.23 5.88
CA LEU A 509 27.86 0.63 7.16
C LEU A 509 27.50 -0.69 7.89
N LYS A 510 28.36 -1.11 8.81
CA LYS A 510 28.16 -2.37 9.56
C LYS A 510 26.84 -2.43 10.35
N ASP A 511 26.21 -1.28 10.63
CA ASP A 511 25.13 -1.16 11.61
C ASP A 511 23.93 -0.32 11.14
N ALA A 512 23.74 -0.11 9.83
CA ALA A 512 22.87 0.96 9.35
C ALA A 512 21.38 0.61 9.16
N TYR A 513 20.95 -0.66 9.36
CA TYR A 513 19.56 -0.98 9.11
C TYR A 513 18.86 -1.81 10.20
N PRO A 514 17.77 -1.27 10.78
CA PRO A 514 17.01 -1.93 11.83
C PRO A 514 16.26 -3.19 11.45
N GLY A 515 16.04 -3.44 10.17
CA GLY A 515 15.18 -4.51 9.67
C GLY A 515 15.88 -5.78 9.20
N GLY A 516 17.22 -5.84 9.23
CA GLY A 516 18.00 -7.06 8.97
C GLY A 516 17.92 -7.63 7.54
N GLY A 517 17.31 -6.93 6.56
CA GLY A 517 17.09 -7.44 5.21
C GLY A 517 18.17 -7.09 4.17
N ILE A 518 19.06 -6.14 4.44
CA ILE A 518 20.04 -5.68 3.47
C ILE A 518 21.43 -6.03 3.95
N ASN A 519 22.01 -7.06 3.35
CA ASN A 519 23.38 -7.49 3.58
C ASN A 519 24.38 -6.48 3.00
N SER A 520 25.62 -6.49 3.51
CA SER A 520 26.79 -5.76 2.96
C SER A 520 27.06 -6.01 1.46
N LYS A 521 26.25 -6.87 0.80
CA LYS A 521 26.37 -7.27 -0.60
C LYS A 521 25.69 -6.33 -1.61
N HIS A 522 25.10 -5.21 -1.17
CA HIS A 522 24.35 -4.32 -2.08
C HIS A 522 25.18 -3.16 -2.63
N PHE A 523 26.26 -2.76 -1.94
CA PHE A 523 27.00 -1.57 -2.31
C PHE A 523 28.51 -1.73 -2.15
N PHE A 524 29.24 -1.44 -3.24
CA PHE A 524 30.68 -1.60 -3.30
C PHE A 524 31.33 -0.38 -3.97
N ARG A 525 32.55 -0.07 -3.57
CA ARG A 525 33.46 0.76 -4.37
C ARG A 525 34.19 -0.14 -5.36
N VAL A 526 34.23 0.27 -6.62
CA VAL A 526 34.95 -0.42 -7.67
C VAL A 526 36.29 0.26 -7.84
N ILE A 527 37.39 -0.48 -7.65
CA ILE A 527 38.73 0.03 -7.87
C ILE A 527 39.06 -0.20 -9.32
N THR A 528 39.17 0.90 -10.06
CA THR A 528 39.68 0.94 -11.44
C THR A 528 41.20 1.18 -11.39
N ASN A 529 41.98 0.27 -11.96
CA ASN A 529 43.45 0.40 -12.05
C ASN A 529 43.83 1.60 -12.90
#